data_fdc995862dbb759b3f7c9436003a744c
#
_entry.id   fdc995862dbb759b3f7c9436003a744c
#
_cell.length_a   1.000
_cell.length_b   1.000
_cell.length_c   1.000
_cell.angle_alpha   90.00
_cell.angle_beta   90.00
_cell.angle_gamma   90.00
#
_symmetry.space_group_name_H-M   'P 1'
#
loop_
_entity.id
_entity.type
_entity.pdbx_description
1 polymer ?
#
loop_
_entity_poly.entity_id
_entity_poly.type
_entity_poly.pdbx_seq_one_letter_code
_entity_poly.pdbx_strand_id
1 'polypeptide(L)'
;MPVQHASAVWEGTLKNGNGVMKYGDVTGPFTFASRFETGEGTNPEELIGAAHSGCYSMFLSALLSEKNYSPTISTSANVHLGEDDGPKITLIELFSTVSAEGLTNEELQTLGAIAKEKCPVSRLFAGTEITLSLSLK
;
A
#
# COMPACT_ATOMS: atom_id res chain seq x y z
N MET A 1 21.88 -1.14 2.08
CA MET A 1 20.57 -0.55 2.39
C MET A 1 20.36 -0.56 3.89
N PRO A 2 19.84 0.51 4.48
CA PRO A 2 19.61 0.55 5.93
C PRO A 2 18.48 -0.39 6.35
N VAL A 3 18.54 -0.83 7.61
CA VAL A 3 17.47 -1.59 8.23
C VAL A 3 16.42 -0.61 8.75
N GLN A 4 15.15 -0.88 8.49
CA GLN A 4 14.05 -0.04 8.96
C GLN A 4 13.42 -0.64 10.21
N HIS A 5 12.94 0.21 11.10
CA HIS A 5 12.44 -0.20 12.40
C HIS A 5 11.00 0.24 12.60
N ALA A 6 10.20 -0.66 13.15
CA ALA A 6 8.83 -0.38 13.56
C ALA A 6 8.51 -1.21 14.78
N SER A 7 7.50 -0.82 15.52
CA SER A 7 7.10 -1.51 16.74
C SER A 7 5.61 -1.32 17.01
N ALA A 8 5.06 -2.14 17.89
CA ALA A 8 3.70 -1.98 18.38
C ALA A 8 3.61 -2.46 19.82
N VAL A 9 2.75 -1.81 20.58
CA VAL A 9 2.37 -2.23 21.93
C VAL A 9 0.85 -2.40 21.94
N TRP A 10 0.38 -3.51 22.47
CA TRP A 10 -1.04 -3.76 22.71
C TRP A 10 -1.26 -4.02 24.20
N GLU A 11 -2.28 -3.41 24.77
CA GLU A 11 -2.65 -3.59 26.16
C GLU A 11 -4.11 -4.00 26.28
N GLY A 12 -4.35 -5.10 26.99
CA GLY A 12 -5.70 -5.56 27.31
C GLY A 12 -6.19 -6.67 26.38
N THR A 13 -7.49 -6.96 26.48
CA THR A 13 -8.13 -7.98 25.66
C THR A 13 -8.32 -7.48 24.23
N LEU A 14 -8.60 -8.39 23.33
CA LEU A 14 -8.80 -8.03 21.92
C LEU A 14 -9.90 -6.98 21.75
N LYS A 15 -11.05 -7.17 22.41
CA LYS A 15 -12.21 -6.30 22.20
C LYS A 15 -12.15 -5.01 23.00
N ASN A 16 -11.53 -5.01 24.17
CA ASN A 16 -11.55 -3.87 25.08
C ASN A 16 -10.18 -3.20 25.24
N GLY A 17 -9.16 -3.74 24.60
CA GLY A 17 -7.81 -3.18 24.68
C GLY A 17 -7.59 -2.05 23.70
N ASN A 18 -6.35 -1.60 23.68
CA ASN A 18 -5.90 -0.56 22.75
C ASN A 18 -4.40 -0.75 22.48
N GLY A 19 -3.98 -0.21 21.36
CA GLY A 19 -2.59 -0.31 20.97
C GLY A 19 -2.09 0.93 20.26
N VAL A 20 -0.77 0.98 20.08
CA VAL A 20 -0.09 2.01 19.32
C VAL A 20 0.98 1.36 18.47
N MET A 21 0.99 1.69 17.19
CA MET A 21 2.06 1.32 16.28
C MET A 21 2.98 2.52 16.09
N LYS A 22 4.29 2.24 15.98
CA LYS A 22 5.28 3.29 15.72
C LYS A 22 6.15 2.87 14.55
N TYR A 23 6.30 3.75 13.57
CA TYR A 23 7.07 3.51 12.36
C TYR A 23 7.75 4.82 11.94
N GLY A 24 9.08 4.84 12.05
CA GLY A 24 9.82 6.10 11.89
C GLY A 24 9.42 7.09 12.98
N ASP A 25 9.08 8.30 12.58
CA ASP A 25 8.63 9.37 13.49
C ASP A 25 7.11 9.44 13.61
N VAL A 26 6.39 8.44 13.11
CA VAL A 26 4.92 8.41 13.08
C VAL A 26 4.41 7.42 14.12
N THR A 27 3.33 7.79 14.81
CA THR A 27 2.60 6.89 15.70
C THR A 27 1.16 6.75 15.23
N GLY A 28 0.60 5.54 15.36
CA GLY A 28 -0.78 5.28 14.96
C GLY A 28 -1.51 4.48 16.04
N PRO A 29 -2.54 5.07 16.68
CA PRO A 29 -3.37 4.34 17.63
C PRO A 29 -4.30 3.38 16.91
N PHE A 30 -4.55 2.23 17.51
CA PHE A 30 -5.48 1.25 16.92
C PHE A 30 -6.20 0.47 18.00
N THR A 31 -7.41 0.00 17.64
CA THR A 31 -8.30 -0.74 18.54
C THR A 31 -9.00 -1.83 17.73
N PHE A 32 -9.78 -2.67 18.41
CA PHE A 32 -10.67 -3.61 17.72
C PHE A 32 -11.62 -2.86 16.77
N ALA A 33 -12.20 -1.76 17.27
CA ALA A 33 -13.14 -0.98 16.46
C ALA A 33 -12.49 -0.33 15.24
N SER A 34 -11.26 0.18 15.36
CA SER A 34 -10.58 0.79 14.22
C SER A 34 -10.16 -0.23 13.15
N ARG A 35 -10.04 -1.50 13.52
CA ARG A 35 -9.67 -2.56 12.57
C ARG A 35 -10.87 -3.26 11.95
N PHE A 36 -11.87 -3.60 12.76
CA PHE A 36 -12.99 -4.46 12.35
C PHE A 36 -14.31 -3.73 12.25
N GLU A 37 -14.38 -2.48 12.68
CA GLU A 37 -15.56 -1.64 12.65
C GLU A 37 -15.20 -0.27 12.06
N THR A 38 -15.84 0.80 12.53
CA THR A 38 -15.60 2.16 12.03
C THR A 38 -15.10 3.09 13.13
N GLY A 39 -14.29 2.57 14.05
CA GLY A 39 -13.68 3.34 15.12
C GLY A 39 -12.57 4.28 14.65
N GLU A 40 -12.24 5.24 15.49
CA GLU A 40 -11.12 6.16 15.23
C GLU A 40 -9.78 5.43 15.35
N GLY A 41 -8.78 5.92 14.61
CA GLY A 41 -7.44 5.37 14.61
C GLY A 41 -7.10 4.68 13.31
N THR A 42 -6.02 3.93 13.32
CA THR A 42 -5.56 3.18 12.15
C THR A 42 -5.68 1.68 12.39
N ASN A 43 -5.07 0.89 11.52
CA ASN A 43 -5.04 -0.56 11.63
C ASN A 43 -3.93 -1.11 10.73
N PRO A 44 -3.57 -2.39 10.89
CA PRO A 44 -2.50 -2.99 10.09
C PRO A 44 -2.77 -2.95 8.59
N GLU A 45 -4.02 -3.14 8.16
CA GLU A 45 -4.37 -3.17 6.74
C GLU A 45 -4.18 -1.82 6.07
N GLU A 46 -4.49 -0.72 6.78
CA GLU A 46 -4.22 0.63 6.28
C GLU A 46 -2.72 0.89 6.09
N LEU A 47 -1.91 0.43 7.03
CA LEU A 47 -0.46 0.58 6.90
C LEU A 47 0.09 -0.23 5.72
N ILE A 48 -0.44 -1.44 5.51
CA ILE A 48 -0.07 -2.26 4.37
C ILE A 48 -0.45 -1.55 3.06
N GLY A 49 -1.65 -0.98 3.00
CA GLY A 49 -2.11 -0.24 1.83
C GLY A 49 -1.27 1.01 1.56
N ALA A 50 -0.95 1.77 2.60
CA ALA A 50 -0.11 2.96 2.48
C ALA A 50 1.31 2.58 2.02
N ALA A 51 1.89 1.54 2.60
CA ALA A 51 3.21 1.05 2.22
C ALA A 51 3.24 0.60 0.76
N HIS A 52 2.23 -0.15 0.33
CA HIS A 52 2.13 -0.64 -1.04
C HIS A 52 1.93 0.50 -2.04
N SER A 53 1.04 1.44 -1.70
CA SER A 53 0.80 2.63 -2.54
C SER A 53 2.06 3.46 -2.71
N GLY A 54 2.81 3.68 -1.62
CA GLY A 54 4.06 4.42 -1.66
C GLY A 54 5.14 3.72 -2.46
N CYS A 55 5.32 2.43 -2.23
CA CYS A 55 6.31 1.62 -2.93
C CYS A 55 6.02 1.55 -4.44
N TYR A 56 4.76 1.29 -4.81
CA TYR A 56 4.33 1.27 -6.19
C TYR A 56 4.61 2.61 -6.88
N SER A 57 4.21 3.71 -6.22
CA SER A 57 4.39 5.06 -6.79
C SER A 57 5.88 5.38 -7.01
N MET A 58 6.73 5.06 -6.06
CA MET A 58 8.17 5.32 -6.19
C MET A 58 8.79 4.46 -7.29
N PHE A 59 8.39 3.19 -7.38
CA PHE A 59 8.92 2.30 -8.41
C PHE A 59 8.50 2.75 -9.81
N LEU A 60 7.24 3.12 -9.98
CA LEU A 60 6.74 3.66 -11.24
C LEU A 60 7.45 4.97 -11.59
N SER A 61 7.64 5.85 -10.61
CA SER A 61 8.40 7.08 -10.80
C SER A 61 9.82 6.81 -11.30
N ALA A 62 10.48 5.79 -10.75
CA ALA A 62 11.83 5.42 -11.19
C ALA A 62 11.84 4.99 -12.67
N LEU A 63 10.87 4.16 -13.08
CA LEU A 63 10.77 3.71 -14.47
C LEU A 63 10.48 4.89 -15.41
N LEU A 64 9.59 5.78 -15.02
CA LEU A 64 9.26 6.96 -15.82
C LEU A 64 10.42 7.94 -15.89
N SER A 65 11.15 8.11 -14.80
CA SER A 65 12.32 9.01 -14.76
C SER A 65 13.43 8.54 -15.70
N GLU A 66 13.61 7.24 -15.85
CA GLU A 66 14.59 6.68 -16.81
C GLU A 66 14.26 7.08 -18.25
N LYS A 67 13.02 7.40 -18.53
CA LYS A 67 12.55 7.87 -19.84
C LYS A 67 12.37 9.39 -19.88
N ASN A 68 12.95 10.10 -18.91
CA ASN A 68 12.96 11.55 -18.82
C ASN A 68 11.59 12.19 -18.53
N TYR A 69 10.66 11.44 -17.98
CA TYR A 69 9.41 12.02 -17.48
C TYR A 69 9.57 12.50 -16.04
N SER A 70 8.80 13.53 -15.68
CA SER A 70 8.68 14.02 -14.31
C SER A 70 7.21 13.89 -13.89
N PRO A 71 6.81 12.70 -13.43
CA PRO A 71 5.40 12.43 -13.20
C PRO A 71 4.87 12.95 -11.86
N THR A 72 3.56 13.16 -11.82
CA THR A 72 2.79 13.21 -10.58
C THR A 72 1.98 11.92 -10.51
N ILE A 73 2.16 11.17 -9.44
CA ILE A 73 1.55 9.86 -9.27
C ILE A 73 0.72 9.88 -7.98
N SER A 74 -0.56 9.56 -8.11
CA SER A 74 -1.47 9.42 -6.97
C SER A 74 -1.95 7.98 -6.93
N THR A 75 -1.65 7.27 -5.85
CA THR A 75 -1.99 5.86 -5.72
C THR A 75 -2.75 5.63 -4.42
N SER A 76 -3.80 4.84 -4.49
CA SER A 76 -4.53 4.35 -3.32
C SER A 76 -4.64 2.83 -3.39
N ALA A 77 -4.95 2.22 -2.25
CA ALA A 77 -5.09 0.78 -2.16
C ALA A 77 -6.31 0.44 -1.32
N ASN A 78 -7.06 -0.57 -1.76
CA ASN A 78 -8.05 -1.24 -0.93
C ASN A 78 -7.46 -2.59 -0.52
N VAL A 79 -7.32 -2.80 0.78
CA VAL A 79 -6.79 -4.04 1.34
C VAL A 79 -7.95 -4.81 1.96
N HIS A 80 -8.21 -6.00 1.45
CA HIS A 80 -9.36 -6.81 1.85
C HIS A 80 -8.93 -7.86 2.88
N LEU A 81 -9.44 -7.72 4.10
CA LEU A 81 -9.31 -8.75 5.11
C LEU A 81 -10.48 -9.71 4.93
N GLY A 82 -10.19 -10.91 4.47
CA GLY A 82 -11.16 -11.95 4.19
C GLY A 82 -10.97 -13.17 5.07
N GLU A 83 -11.47 -14.30 4.61
CA GLU A 83 -11.46 -15.56 5.34
C GLU A 83 -10.87 -16.67 4.47
N ASP A 84 -9.86 -17.35 4.98
CA ASP A 84 -9.26 -18.52 4.33
C ASP A 84 -8.55 -19.32 5.42
N ASP A 85 -9.28 -20.21 6.07
CA ASP A 85 -8.83 -20.95 7.25
C ASP A 85 -8.43 -19.97 8.37
N GLY A 86 -9.29 -18.98 8.62
CA GLY A 86 -9.09 -17.86 9.54
C GLY A 86 -8.95 -16.55 8.79
N PRO A 87 -8.85 -15.44 9.53
CA PRO A 87 -8.68 -14.12 8.90
C PRO A 87 -7.41 -14.08 8.05
N LYS A 88 -7.56 -13.57 6.82
CA LYS A 88 -6.46 -13.49 5.87
C LYS A 88 -6.67 -12.29 4.94
N ILE A 89 -5.58 -11.58 4.63
CA ILE A 89 -5.63 -10.58 3.56
C ILE A 89 -5.66 -11.34 2.24
N THR A 90 -6.78 -11.22 1.51
CA THR A 90 -7.04 -12.03 0.33
C THR A 90 -6.86 -11.27 -0.98
N LEU A 91 -6.93 -9.94 -0.94
CA LEU A 91 -6.86 -9.12 -2.14
C LEU A 91 -6.35 -7.73 -1.79
N ILE A 92 -5.46 -7.20 -2.62
CA ILE A 92 -5.05 -5.80 -2.60
C ILE A 92 -5.36 -5.22 -3.96
N GLU A 93 -6.20 -4.17 -3.98
CA GLU A 93 -6.53 -3.44 -5.20
C GLU A 93 -5.78 -2.11 -5.19
N LEU A 94 -4.93 -1.89 -6.18
CA LEU A 94 -4.22 -0.63 -6.36
C LEU A 94 -4.92 0.20 -7.43
N PHE A 95 -5.11 1.48 -7.13
CA PHE A 95 -5.68 2.48 -8.05
C PHE A 95 -4.67 3.61 -8.17
N SER A 96 -4.20 3.87 -9.38
CA SER A 96 -3.20 4.91 -9.59
C SER A 96 -3.58 5.82 -10.75
N THR A 97 -3.39 7.11 -10.56
CA THR A 97 -3.57 8.13 -11.58
C THR A 97 -2.25 8.86 -11.77
N VAL A 98 -1.81 8.96 -13.01
CA VAL A 98 -0.50 9.52 -13.35
C VAL A 98 -0.66 10.64 -14.37
N SER A 99 0.07 11.73 -14.16
CA SER A 99 0.22 12.78 -15.15
C SER A 99 1.70 13.04 -15.41
N ALA A 100 2.07 13.17 -16.68
CA ALA A 100 3.42 13.54 -17.08
C ALA A 100 3.36 14.07 -18.50
N GLU A 101 4.07 15.16 -18.75
CA GLU A 101 4.09 15.76 -20.09
C GLU A 101 4.64 14.79 -21.11
N GLY A 102 3.90 14.54 -22.18
CA GLY A 102 4.31 13.69 -23.30
C GLY A 102 4.09 12.19 -23.09
N LEU A 103 3.66 11.77 -21.91
CA LEU A 103 3.44 10.35 -21.62
C LEU A 103 2.17 9.86 -22.33
N THR A 104 2.29 8.74 -23.05
CA THR A 104 1.15 8.07 -23.67
C THR A 104 0.56 7.02 -22.72
N ASN A 105 -0.73 6.73 -22.90
CA ASN A 105 -1.37 5.70 -22.09
C ASN A 105 -0.75 4.32 -22.33
N GLU A 106 -0.37 4.02 -23.57
CA GLU A 106 0.28 2.74 -23.89
C GLU A 106 1.57 2.54 -23.08
N GLU A 107 2.44 3.57 -23.06
CA GLU A 107 3.68 3.51 -22.32
C GLU A 107 3.41 3.43 -20.81
N LEU A 108 2.45 4.20 -20.32
CA LEU A 108 2.07 4.16 -18.91
C LEU A 108 1.61 2.76 -18.49
N GLN A 109 0.74 2.12 -19.27
CA GLN A 109 0.25 0.79 -18.92
C GLN A 109 1.37 -0.24 -18.90
N THR A 110 2.29 -0.16 -19.87
CA THR A 110 3.45 -1.06 -19.93
C THR A 110 4.33 -0.92 -18.70
N LEU A 111 4.72 0.31 -18.35
CA LEU A 111 5.59 0.57 -17.20
C LEU A 111 4.85 0.31 -15.87
N GLY A 112 3.57 0.64 -15.83
CA GLY A 112 2.73 0.40 -14.66
C GLY A 112 2.59 -1.08 -14.32
N ALA A 113 2.49 -1.94 -15.32
CA ALA A 113 2.44 -3.38 -15.11
C ALA A 113 3.76 -3.91 -14.56
N ILE A 114 4.87 -3.39 -15.04
CA ILE A 114 6.20 -3.75 -14.51
C ILE A 114 6.32 -3.31 -13.05
N ALA A 115 5.91 -2.10 -12.74
CA ALA A 115 5.96 -1.58 -11.36
C ALA A 115 5.10 -2.42 -10.41
N LYS A 116 3.91 -2.87 -10.87
CA LYS A 116 3.05 -3.75 -10.07
C LYS A 116 3.75 -5.05 -9.68
N GLU A 117 4.48 -5.64 -10.61
CA GLU A 117 5.17 -6.91 -10.36
C GLU A 117 6.47 -6.75 -9.58
N LYS A 118 7.19 -5.67 -9.80
CA LYS A 118 8.59 -5.53 -9.37
C LYS A 118 8.78 -4.71 -8.10
N CYS A 119 7.83 -3.87 -7.70
CA CYS A 119 8.06 -3.10 -6.49
C CYS A 119 8.23 -4.05 -5.30
N PRO A 120 9.16 -3.74 -4.37
CA PRO A 120 9.48 -4.67 -3.28
C PRO A 120 8.30 -5.13 -2.43
N VAL A 121 7.31 -4.25 -2.21
CA VAL A 121 6.12 -4.63 -1.43
C VAL A 121 5.25 -5.61 -2.21
N SER A 122 5.07 -5.41 -3.52
CA SER A 122 4.36 -6.40 -4.36
C SER A 122 5.06 -7.75 -4.33
N ARG A 123 6.39 -7.76 -4.37
CA ARG A 123 7.16 -9.00 -4.32
C ARG A 123 7.04 -9.69 -2.96
N LEU A 124 6.98 -8.92 -1.89
CA LEU A 124 6.72 -9.45 -0.55
C LEU A 124 5.36 -10.17 -0.50
N PHE A 125 4.36 -9.61 -1.18
CA PHE A 125 2.99 -10.12 -1.20
C PHE A 125 2.71 -11.05 -2.38
N ALA A 126 3.72 -11.77 -2.87
CA ALA A 126 3.60 -12.64 -4.04
C ALA A 126 2.52 -13.73 -3.88
N GLY A 127 2.17 -14.08 -2.64
CA GLY A 127 1.10 -15.05 -2.36
C GLY A 127 -0.29 -14.44 -2.24
N THR A 128 -0.45 -13.13 -2.47
CA THR A 128 -1.73 -12.43 -2.37
C THR A 128 -2.10 -11.91 -3.74
N GLU A 129 -3.38 -11.99 -4.09
CA GLU A 129 -3.87 -11.39 -5.33
C GLU A 129 -3.74 -9.86 -5.27
N ILE A 130 -3.11 -9.28 -6.29
CA ILE A 130 -2.94 -7.84 -6.44
C ILE A 130 -3.49 -7.44 -7.79
N THR A 131 -4.43 -6.49 -7.79
CA THR A 131 -4.98 -5.92 -9.04
C THR A 131 -4.54 -4.47 -9.17
N LEU A 132 -4.52 -3.97 -10.40
CA LEU A 132 -4.11 -2.60 -10.69
C LEU A 132 -5.09 -1.96 -11.67
N SER A 133 -5.59 -0.77 -11.30
CA SER A 133 -6.31 0.12 -12.21
C SER A 133 -5.47 1.38 -12.35
N LEU A 134 -5.00 1.65 -13.55
CA LEU A 134 -4.03 2.70 -13.84
C LEU A 134 -4.56 3.62 -14.92
N SER A 135 -4.64 4.91 -14.62
CA SER A 135 -5.20 5.93 -15.50
C SER A 135 -4.19 7.03 -15.80
N LEU A 136 -4.13 7.43 -17.06
CA LEU A 136 -3.42 8.64 -17.47
C LEU A 136 -4.36 9.83 -17.28
N LYS A 137 -3.88 10.83 -16.55
CA LYS A 137 -4.65 12.05 -16.30
C LYS A 137 -4.39 13.13 -17.35
#